data_026f93bb7ff112f2c9abfcdb535136ec
#
_entry.id   026f93bb7ff112f2c9abfcdb535136ec
#
_cell.length_a   1.000
_cell.length_b   1.000
_cell.length_c   1.000
_cell.angle_alpha   90.00
_cell.angle_beta   90.00
_cell.angle_gamma   90.00
#
_symmetry.space_group_name_H-M   'P 1'
#
loop_
_entity.id
_entity.type
_entity.pdbx_description
1 polymer ?
#
loop_
_entity_poly.entity_id
_entity_poly.type
_entity_poly.pdbx_seq_one_letter_code
_entity_poly.pdbx_strand_id
1 'polypeptide(L)'
;MDDVGSLAWGRATGGVLTRAQRQRLRMAVLRDARVYARSMALLALRRGTRSAKADLTVMDMPDTDLCRGVEAAVVGAESPQMLGHSYRTVAYAHALAAVDGLSVDLELLWCACLLHDIGIERTVPGRCFAVRGGEETVRIAQSAGADHATAELLGDAVSRHATADLDPDAHPLPYLVAAGALVDVLGKRLDEMDRDFVRAVNQARPRDDFASVLSGVWRAETRAVPKGRAAVAQHTAAFSVAARFAPL
;
A
#
# COMPACT_ATOMS: atom_id res chain seq x y z
N MET A 1 -16.90 -5.51 -17.10
CA MET A 1 -15.85 -4.45 -17.06
C MET A 1 -14.65 -5.08 -16.41
N ASP A 2 -13.47 -5.03 -17.04
CA ASP A 2 -12.28 -5.68 -16.49
C ASP A 2 -11.97 -5.07 -15.13
N ASP A 3 -12.08 -5.87 -14.09
CA ASP A 3 -11.82 -5.48 -12.70
C ASP A 3 -10.29 -5.42 -12.45
N VAL A 4 -9.66 -4.43 -13.10
CA VAL A 4 -8.20 -4.22 -13.06
C VAL A 4 -7.75 -4.03 -11.63
N GLY A 5 -6.80 -4.84 -11.21
CA GLY A 5 -6.27 -4.85 -9.86
C GLY A 5 -6.79 -5.99 -9.00
N SER A 6 -7.95 -6.58 -9.32
CA SER A 6 -8.42 -7.75 -8.58
C SER A 6 -7.44 -8.91 -8.68
N LEU A 7 -7.44 -9.78 -7.67
CA LEU A 7 -6.61 -10.98 -7.68
C LEU A 7 -6.97 -11.90 -8.87
N ALA A 8 -8.27 -12.02 -9.19
CA ALA A 8 -8.74 -12.80 -10.33
C ALA A 8 -8.20 -12.27 -11.67
N TRP A 9 -8.29 -10.94 -11.89
CA TRP A 9 -7.67 -10.30 -13.05
C TRP A 9 -6.15 -10.51 -13.06
N GLY A 10 -5.52 -10.40 -11.90
CA GLY A 10 -4.09 -10.58 -11.73
C GLY A 10 -3.64 -12.00 -12.11
N ARG A 11 -4.34 -13.02 -11.64
CA ARG A 11 -4.08 -14.44 -11.99
C ARG A 11 -4.20 -14.68 -13.50
N ALA A 12 -5.18 -14.07 -14.14
CA ALA A 12 -5.42 -14.22 -15.57
C ALA A 12 -4.39 -13.51 -16.46
N THR A 13 -3.79 -12.40 -15.99
CA THR A 13 -2.97 -11.51 -16.82
C THR A 13 -1.52 -11.35 -16.34
N GLY A 14 -1.18 -11.87 -15.16
CA GLY A 14 0.09 -11.57 -14.47
C GLY A 14 0.22 -10.11 -14.04
N GLY A 15 -0.85 -9.32 -14.14
CA GLY A 15 -0.84 -7.87 -13.87
C GLY A 15 -0.35 -7.03 -15.05
N VAL A 16 -0.28 -7.61 -16.24
CA VAL A 16 0.10 -6.92 -17.50
C VAL A 16 -1.13 -6.23 -18.07
N LEU A 17 -1.04 -4.91 -18.22
CA LEU A 17 -2.12 -4.05 -18.70
C LEU A 17 -2.20 -4.00 -20.22
N THR A 18 -3.40 -4.04 -20.79
CA THR A 18 -3.68 -3.67 -22.19
C THR A 18 -3.38 -2.18 -22.43
N ARG A 19 -3.35 -1.74 -23.70
CA ARG A 19 -3.15 -0.33 -24.04
C ARG A 19 -4.26 0.56 -23.46
N ALA A 20 -5.50 0.12 -23.53
CA ALA A 20 -6.65 0.86 -23.00
C ALA A 20 -6.60 0.98 -21.46
N GLN A 21 -6.28 -0.12 -20.76
CA GLN A 21 -6.12 -0.14 -19.31
C GLN A 21 -4.97 0.79 -18.86
N ARG A 22 -3.83 0.78 -19.56
CA ARG A 22 -2.72 1.72 -19.26
C ARG A 22 -3.14 3.18 -19.42
N GLN A 23 -3.92 3.51 -20.47
CA GLN A 23 -4.39 4.88 -20.68
C GLN A 23 -5.35 5.32 -19.57
N ARG A 24 -6.31 4.46 -19.17
CA ARG A 24 -7.21 4.73 -18.04
C ARG A 24 -6.44 4.95 -16.74
N LEU A 25 -5.48 4.06 -16.44
CA LEU A 25 -4.66 4.15 -15.25
C LEU A 25 -3.79 5.42 -15.24
N ARG A 26 -3.24 5.84 -16.39
CA ARG A 26 -2.52 7.14 -16.50
C ARG A 26 -3.41 8.31 -16.10
N MET A 27 -4.66 8.33 -16.54
CA MET A 27 -5.59 9.40 -16.18
C MET A 27 -5.92 9.37 -14.68
N ALA A 28 -6.06 8.17 -14.09
CA ALA A 28 -6.24 8.01 -12.64
C ALA A 28 -5.01 8.54 -11.87
N VAL A 29 -3.80 8.14 -12.25
CA VAL A 29 -2.55 8.64 -11.65
C VAL A 29 -2.40 10.15 -11.77
N LEU A 30 -2.83 10.76 -12.90
CA LEU A 30 -2.80 12.21 -13.05
C LEU A 30 -3.82 12.92 -12.13
N ARG A 31 -4.99 12.32 -11.89
CA ARG A 31 -5.94 12.84 -10.90
C ARG A 31 -5.35 12.77 -9.51
N ASP A 32 -4.77 11.64 -9.13
CA ASP A 32 -4.08 11.44 -7.87
C ASP A 32 -2.92 12.42 -7.67
N ALA A 33 -2.14 12.70 -8.72
CA ALA A 33 -1.05 13.68 -8.67
C ALA A 33 -1.55 15.09 -8.36
N ARG A 34 -2.77 15.47 -8.79
CA ARG A 34 -3.38 16.75 -8.43
C ARG A 34 -3.78 16.79 -6.96
N VAL A 35 -4.35 15.70 -6.43
CA VAL A 35 -4.66 15.57 -4.99
C VAL A 35 -3.38 15.69 -4.17
N TYR A 36 -2.33 15.00 -4.59
CA TYR A 36 -1.01 15.08 -3.97
C TYR A 36 -0.45 16.50 -3.99
N ALA A 37 -0.48 17.18 -5.13
CA ALA A 37 0.02 18.56 -5.24
C ALA A 37 -0.75 19.54 -4.33
N ARG A 38 -2.08 19.35 -4.20
CA ARG A 38 -2.90 20.10 -3.23
C ARG A 38 -2.47 19.85 -1.80
N SER A 39 -2.29 18.58 -1.41
CA SER A 39 -1.82 18.18 -0.08
C SER A 39 -0.47 18.84 0.23
N MET A 40 0.48 18.80 -0.70
CA MET A 40 1.80 19.44 -0.53
C MET A 40 1.69 20.97 -0.39
N ALA A 41 0.80 21.62 -1.14
CA ALA A 41 0.56 23.04 -1.01
C ALA A 41 -0.04 23.40 0.36
N LEU A 42 -1.00 22.62 0.87
CA LEU A 42 -1.58 22.81 2.20
C LEU A 42 -0.54 22.61 3.31
N LEU A 43 0.34 21.63 3.17
CA LEU A 43 1.46 21.40 4.10
C LEU A 43 2.41 22.61 4.11
N ALA A 44 2.84 23.08 2.93
CA ALA A 44 3.73 24.24 2.79
C ALA A 44 3.12 25.53 3.38
N LEU A 45 1.83 25.73 3.20
CA LEU A 45 1.07 26.85 3.76
C LEU A 45 0.70 26.64 5.26
N ARG A 46 1.09 25.54 5.87
CA ARG A 46 0.71 25.13 7.23
C ARG A 46 -0.81 25.08 7.44
N ARG A 47 -1.56 24.82 6.37
CA ARG A 47 -3.01 24.65 6.36
C ARG A 47 -3.31 23.18 6.19
N GLY A 48 -4.41 22.71 6.79
CA GLY A 48 -4.83 21.30 6.77
C GLY A 48 -5.62 20.99 8.02
N THR A 49 -6.39 19.95 8.03
CA THR A 49 -7.22 19.55 9.19
C THR A 49 -6.37 19.06 10.35
N ARG A 50 -5.29 18.30 10.03
CA ARG A 50 -4.29 17.79 10.98
C ARG A 50 -4.88 17.11 12.21
N SER A 51 -5.96 16.37 12.01
CA SER A 51 -6.69 15.68 13.07
C SER A 51 -6.62 14.16 12.99
N ALA A 52 -6.19 13.61 11.85
CA ALA A 52 -6.10 12.18 11.65
C ALA A 52 -4.99 11.58 12.53
N LYS A 53 -5.38 10.70 13.43
CA LYS A 53 -4.47 9.97 14.32
C LYS A 53 -5.11 8.65 14.75
N ALA A 54 -4.27 7.72 15.20
CA ALA A 54 -4.66 6.49 15.86
C ALA A 54 -3.81 6.30 17.12
N ASP A 55 -4.20 5.38 17.98
CA ASP A 55 -3.32 4.89 19.03
C ASP A 55 -2.19 4.07 18.39
N LEU A 56 -0.96 4.19 18.89
CA LEU A 56 0.17 3.44 18.32
C LEU A 56 0.07 1.94 18.54
N THR A 57 -0.75 1.50 19.49
CA THR A 57 -1.02 0.07 19.74
C THR A 57 -1.67 -0.61 18.53
N VAL A 58 -2.23 0.14 17.56
CA VAL A 58 -2.70 -0.45 16.30
C VAL A 58 -1.59 -1.10 15.47
N MET A 59 -0.32 -0.76 15.73
CA MET A 59 0.83 -1.41 15.12
C MET A 59 1.28 -2.69 15.85
N ASP A 60 0.79 -2.90 17.09
CA ASP A 60 1.08 -4.14 17.81
C ASP A 60 0.34 -5.30 17.12
N MET A 61 0.99 -6.46 17.10
CA MET A 61 0.40 -7.65 16.49
C MET A 61 -0.83 -8.10 17.29
N PRO A 62 -2.01 -8.21 16.65
CA PRO A 62 -3.16 -8.84 17.30
C PRO A 62 -2.86 -10.30 17.67
N ASP A 63 -3.33 -10.74 18.85
CA ASP A 63 -3.04 -12.09 19.37
C ASP A 63 -3.95 -13.15 18.72
N THR A 64 -3.75 -13.40 17.44
CA THR A 64 -4.45 -14.42 16.65
C THR A 64 -3.46 -15.31 15.89
N ASP A 65 -3.89 -16.52 15.51
CA ASP A 65 -3.04 -17.41 14.70
C ASP A 65 -2.76 -16.81 13.32
N LEU A 66 -3.75 -16.14 12.73
CA LEU A 66 -3.61 -15.46 11.44
C LEU A 66 -2.52 -14.39 11.50
N CYS A 67 -2.59 -13.47 12.47
CA CYS A 67 -1.62 -12.40 12.62
C CYS A 67 -0.21 -12.93 12.93
N ARG A 68 -0.09 -13.93 13.77
CA ARG A 68 1.21 -14.59 14.04
C ARG A 68 1.82 -15.20 12.78
N GLY A 69 1.02 -15.89 11.98
CA GLY A 69 1.47 -16.46 10.70
C GLY A 69 1.87 -15.43 9.67
N VAL A 70 1.10 -14.35 9.58
CA VAL A 70 1.39 -13.19 8.71
C VAL A 70 2.69 -12.52 9.12
N GLU A 71 2.87 -12.16 10.40
CA GLU A 71 4.08 -11.49 10.87
C GLU A 71 5.33 -12.35 10.63
N ALA A 72 5.26 -13.64 10.96
CA ALA A 72 6.38 -14.55 10.72
C ALA A 72 6.78 -14.61 9.23
N ALA A 73 5.80 -14.61 8.33
CA ALA A 73 6.05 -14.64 6.89
C ALA A 73 6.69 -13.33 6.39
N VAL A 74 6.19 -12.18 6.84
CA VAL A 74 6.69 -10.86 6.40
C VAL A 74 8.09 -10.60 6.96
N VAL A 75 8.34 -10.89 8.24
CA VAL A 75 9.66 -10.79 8.88
C VAL A 75 10.70 -11.66 8.15
N GLY A 76 10.29 -12.82 7.63
CA GLY A 76 11.18 -13.71 6.85
C GLY A 76 11.39 -13.30 5.39
N ALA A 77 10.59 -12.37 4.86
CA ALA A 77 10.55 -12.05 3.43
C ALA A 77 11.02 -10.62 3.09
N GLU A 78 10.78 -9.65 3.97
CA GLU A 78 11.05 -8.24 3.74
C GLU A 78 12.34 -7.76 4.42
N SER A 79 13.00 -6.77 3.80
CA SER A 79 14.08 -6.03 4.45
C SER A 79 13.54 -5.23 5.65
N PRO A 80 14.39 -4.88 6.63
CA PRO A 80 13.96 -4.08 7.78
C PRO A 80 13.28 -2.77 7.40
N GLN A 81 13.70 -2.14 6.28
CA GLN A 81 13.13 -0.88 5.78
C GLN A 81 11.71 -1.09 5.22
N MET A 82 11.47 -2.17 4.47
CA MET A 82 10.15 -2.51 3.93
C MET A 82 9.22 -2.97 5.05
N LEU A 83 9.70 -3.79 5.98
CA LEU A 83 8.95 -4.20 7.16
C LEU A 83 8.53 -2.98 8.01
N GLY A 84 9.45 -2.02 8.22
CA GLY A 84 9.12 -0.75 8.89
C GLY A 84 8.02 0.02 8.16
N HIS A 85 8.07 0.06 6.82
CA HIS A 85 7.02 0.64 5.98
C HIS A 85 5.67 -0.05 6.18
N SER A 86 5.65 -1.37 6.21
CA SER A 86 4.42 -2.16 6.40
C SER A 86 3.75 -1.83 7.73
N TYR A 87 4.50 -1.70 8.84
CA TYR A 87 3.96 -1.26 10.13
C TYR A 87 3.49 0.19 10.14
N ARG A 88 4.23 1.13 9.52
CA ARG A 88 3.78 2.53 9.42
C ARG A 88 2.51 2.64 8.58
N THR A 89 2.37 1.80 7.55
CA THR A 89 1.15 1.69 6.74
C THR A 89 -0.07 1.32 7.60
N VAL A 90 0.07 0.39 8.57
CA VAL A 90 -1.00 0.07 9.53
C VAL A 90 -1.46 1.32 10.27
N ALA A 91 -0.54 2.06 10.89
CA ALA A 91 -0.87 3.25 11.67
C ALA A 91 -1.60 4.32 10.84
N TYR A 92 -1.09 4.60 9.63
CA TYR A 92 -1.71 5.59 8.74
C TYR A 92 -3.06 5.12 8.18
N ALA A 93 -3.21 3.85 7.85
CA ALA A 93 -4.48 3.29 7.40
C ALA A 93 -5.58 3.39 8.46
N HIS A 94 -5.26 3.08 9.72
CA HIS A 94 -6.19 3.27 10.84
C HIS A 94 -6.60 4.73 11.05
N ALA A 95 -5.64 5.65 11.00
CA ALA A 95 -5.93 7.08 11.14
C ALA A 95 -6.86 7.57 10.03
N LEU A 96 -6.65 7.10 8.79
CA LEU A 96 -7.49 7.45 7.64
C LEU A 96 -8.86 6.79 7.68
N ALA A 97 -8.98 5.56 8.18
CA ALA A 97 -10.27 4.89 8.35
C ALA A 97 -11.23 5.75 9.22
N ALA A 98 -10.71 6.30 10.32
CA ALA A 98 -11.50 7.18 11.20
C ALA A 98 -11.93 8.48 10.51
N VAL A 99 -11.05 9.10 9.71
CA VAL A 99 -11.35 10.36 8.99
C VAL A 99 -12.34 10.13 7.85
N ASP A 100 -12.19 9.03 7.12
CA ASP A 100 -13.04 8.70 5.97
C ASP A 100 -14.36 8.05 6.40
N GLY A 101 -14.55 7.76 7.70
CA GLY A 101 -15.76 7.11 8.24
C GLY A 101 -15.93 5.68 7.74
N LEU A 102 -14.81 5.01 7.40
CA LEU A 102 -14.81 3.64 6.90
C LEU A 102 -14.69 2.64 8.06
N SER A 103 -15.56 1.62 8.03
CA SER A 103 -15.50 0.50 8.98
C SER A 103 -14.95 -0.74 8.27
N VAL A 104 -13.84 -1.26 8.78
CA VAL A 104 -13.21 -2.50 8.32
C VAL A 104 -12.85 -3.36 9.53
N ASP A 105 -12.73 -4.65 9.33
CA ASP A 105 -12.18 -5.53 10.34
C ASP A 105 -10.70 -5.17 10.59
N LEU A 106 -10.36 -4.91 11.85
CA LEU A 106 -9.03 -4.39 12.23
C LEU A 106 -7.94 -5.44 12.10
N GLU A 107 -8.25 -6.72 12.31
CA GLU A 107 -7.33 -7.83 12.07
C GLU A 107 -7.00 -7.94 10.58
N LEU A 108 -8.04 -7.89 9.73
CA LEU A 108 -7.84 -7.96 8.28
C LEU A 108 -7.08 -6.74 7.75
N LEU A 109 -7.33 -5.55 8.31
CA LEU A 109 -6.59 -4.34 7.95
C LEU A 109 -5.11 -4.47 8.33
N TRP A 110 -4.83 -4.95 9.55
CA TRP A 110 -3.47 -5.19 10.01
C TRP A 110 -2.75 -6.19 9.09
N CYS A 111 -3.35 -7.35 8.83
CA CYS A 111 -2.80 -8.38 7.95
C CYS A 111 -2.55 -7.86 6.53
N ALA A 112 -3.53 -7.16 5.94
CA ALA A 112 -3.40 -6.63 4.59
C ALA A 112 -2.29 -5.56 4.48
N CYS A 113 -2.15 -4.70 5.50
CA CYS A 113 -1.07 -3.71 5.56
C CYS A 113 0.30 -4.37 5.70
N LEU A 114 0.43 -5.44 6.49
CA LEU A 114 1.71 -6.16 6.61
C LEU A 114 2.11 -6.86 5.31
N LEU A 115 1.14 -7.42 4.59
CA LEU A 115 1.39 -8.24 3.40
C LEU A 115 1.45 -7.46 2.09
N HIS A 116 1.08 -6.16 2.07
CA HIS A 116 0.81 -5.46 0.80
C HIS A 116 1.99 -5.44 -0.17
N ASP A 117 3.21 -5.36 0.34
CA ASP A 117 4.43 -5.29 -0.46
C ASP A 117 5.28 -6.59 -0.43
N ILE A 118 4.77 -7.70 0.15
CA ILE A 118 5.52 -8.95 0.32
C ILE A 118 6.17 -9.49 -0.96
N GLY A 119 5.67 -9.11 -2.12
CA GLY A 119 6.23 -9.53 -3.41
C GLY A 119 7.26 -8.58 -4.03
N ILE A 120 7.45 -7.36 -3.50
CA ILE A 120 8.11 -6.28 -4.24
C ILE A 120 9.64 -6.45 -4.34
N GLU A 121 10.30 -7.01 -3.33
CA GLU A 121 11.76 -7.16 -3.32
C GLU A 121 12.26 -8.31 -4.21
N ARG A 122 11.37 -9.16 -4.69
CA ARG A 122 11.69 -10.32 -5.55
C ARG A 122 10.98 -10.21 -6.89
N THR A 123 11.50 -9.41 -7.80
CA THR A 123 10.86 -9.18 -9.10
C THR A 123 10.86 -10.45 -9.98
N VAL A 124 9.75 -10.63 -10.72
CA VAL A 124 9.60 -11.71 -11.72
C VAL A 124 9.20 -11.08 -13.05
N PRO A 125 9.97 -11.29 -14.13
CA PRO A 125 9.64 -10.73 -15.43
C PRO A 125 8.22 -11.08 -15.88
N GLY A 126 7.45 -10.06 -16.26
CA GLY A 126 6.07 -10.22 -16.73
C GLY A 126 5.03 -10.52 -15.66
N ARG A 127 5.39 -10.57 -14.37
CA ARG A 127 4.46 -10.81 -13.26
C ARG A 127 4.53 -9.68 -12.21
N CYS A 128 3.47 -8.88 -12.13
CA CYS A 128 3.36 -7.75 -11.22
C CYS A 128 3.52 -8.16 -9.74
N PHE A 129 4.30 -7.39 -8.97
CA PHE A 129 4.56 -7.69 -7.56
C PHE A 129 3.28 -7.81 -6.72
N ALA A 130 2.32 -6.90 -6.91
CA ALA A 130 1.08 -6.92 -6.13
C ALA A 130 0.18 -8.12 -6.47
N VAL A 131 0.26 -8.66 -7.70
CA VAL A 131 -0.43 -9.91 -8.06
C VAL A 131 0.24 -11.10 -7.37
N ARG A 132 1.56 -11.19 -7.44
CA ARG A 132 2.33 -12.25 -6.76
C ARG A 132 2.18 -12.14 -5.24
N GLY A 133 2.21 -10.92 -4.71
CA GLY A 133 1.92 -10.64 -3.30
C GLY A 133 0.54 -11.12 -2.90
N GLY A 134 -0.50 -10.85 -3.70
CA GLY A 134 -1.86 -11.33 -3.45
C GLY A 134 -1.97 -12.87 -3.45
N GLU A 135 -1.32 -13.55 -4.41
CA GLU A 135 -1.25 -15.02 -4.45
C GLU A 135 -0.53 -15.59 -3.22
N GLU A 136 0.59 -14.98 -2.84
CA GLU A 136 1.36 -15.37 -1.67
C GLU A 136 0.57 -15.10 -0.36
N THR A 137 -0.17 -13.99 -0.31
CA THR A 137 -1.08 -13.67 0.80
C THR A 137 -2.12 -14.75 1.02
N VAL A 138 -2.76 -15.24 -0.05
CA VAL A 138 -3.72 -16.36 0.05
C VAL A 138 -3.06 -17.58 0.68
N ARG A 139 -1.87 -17.94 0.21
CA ARG A 139 -1.12 -19.10 0.73
C ARG A 139 -0.73 -18.93 2.21
N ILE A 140 -0.24 -17.75 2.59
CA ILE A 140 0.14 -17.44 3.97
C ILE A 140 -1.08 -17.51 4.89
N ALA A 141 -2.17 -16.82 4.53
CA ALA A 141 -3.38 -16.76 5.33
C ALA A 141 -3.98 -18.16 5.54
N GLN A 142 -4.07 -18.98 4.50
CA GLN A 142 -4.53 -20.37 4.62
C GLN A 142 -3.61 -21.22 5.51
N SER A 143 -2.29 -21.05 5.38
CA SER A 143 -1.32 -21.77 6.23
C SER A 143 -1.42 -21.33 7.70
N ALA A 144 -1.87 -20.11 7.96
CA ALA A 144 -2.14 -19.57 9.29
C ALA A 144 -3.56 -19.87 9.81
N GLY A 145 -4.32 -20.71 9.12
CA GLY A 145 -5.63 -21.20 9.55
C GLY A 145 -6.83 -20.36 9.09
N ALA A 146 -6.64 -19.31 8.26
CA ALA A 146 -7.76 -18.59 7.69
C ALA A 146 -8.57 -19.47 6.73
N ASP A 147 -9.89 -19.28 6.71
CA ASP A 147 -10.74 -19.92 5.72
C ASP A 147 -10.47 -19.38 4.30
N HIS A 148 -10.98 -20.09 3.30
CA HIS A 148 -10.74 -19.74 1.91
C HIS A 148 -11.25 -18.33 1.56
N ALA A 149 -12.40 -17.93 2.08
CA ALA A 149 -13.01 -16.63 1.78
C ALA A 149 -12.17 -15.48 2.37
N THR A 150 -11.73 -15.60 3.60
CA THR A 150 -10.84 -14.65 4.28
C THR A 150 -9.50 -14.54 3.57
N ALA A 151 -8.89 -15.66 3.19
CA ALA A 151 -7.62 -15.69 2.47
C ALA A 151 -7.72 -15.00 1.09
N GLU A 152 -8.78 -15.30 0.31
CA GLU A 152 -9.01 -14.64 -0.98
C GLU A 152 -9.31 -13.14 -0.83
N LEU A 153 -10.04 -12.72 0.22
CA LEU A 153 -10.29 -11.31 0.53
C LEU A 153 -8.98 -10.56 0.80
N LEU A 154 -8.10 -11.12 1.63
CA LEU A 154 -6.78 -10.54 1.90
C LEU A 154 -5.92 -10.50 0.64
N GLY A 155 -5.89 -11.57 -0.14
CA GLY A 155 -5.15 -11.62 -1.40
C GLY A 155 -5.66 -10.62 -2.42
N ASP A 156 -6.99 -10.41 -2.52
CA ASP A 156 -7.59 -9.40 -3.39
C ASP A 156 -7.24 -7.98 -2.92
N ALA A 157 -7.26 -7.73 -1.62
CA ALA A 157 -6.85 -6.44 -1.05
C ALA A 157 -5.39 -6.12 -1.39
N VAL A 158 -4.48 -7.08 -1.20
CA VAL A 158 -3.06 -6.95 -1.57
C VAL A 158 -2.89 -6.77 -3.08
N SER A 159 -3.62 -7.51 -3.91
CA SER A 159 -3.54 -7.31 -5.35
C SER A 159 -4.02 -5.93 -5.78
N ARG A 160 -5.10 -5.41 -5.18
CA ARG A 160 -5.71 -4.11 -5.55
C ARG A 160 -4.94 -2.90 -5.06
N HIS A 161 -4.24 -2.95 -3.91
CA HIS A 161 -3.66 -1.76 -3.27
C HIS A 161 -2.78 -0.92 -4.21
N ALA A 162 -2.11 -1.54 -5.19
CA ALA A 162 -1.27 -0.85 -6.18
C ALA A 162 -2.04 -0.26 -7.37
N THR A 163 -3.38 -0.18 -7.28
CA THR A 163 -4.25 0.39 -8.32
C THR A 163 -4.68 1.81 -7.90
N ALA A 164 -4.45 2.80 -8.76
CA ALA A 164 -4.95 4.15 -8.52
C ALA A 164 -6.47 4.21 -8.68
N ASP A 165 -7.11 5.16 -7.97
CA ASP A 165 -8.55 5.45 -8.10
C ASP A 165 -9.44 4.31 -7.56
N LEU A 166 -9.03 3.70 -6.44
CA LEU A 166 -9.88 2.75 -5.73
C LEU A 166 -11.10 3.47 -5.12
N ASP A 167 -12.26 2.88 -5.33
CA ASP A 167 -13.50 3.35 -4.71
C ASP A 167 -13.54 2.88 -3.24
N PRO A 168 -13.55 3.81 -2.26
CA PRO A 168 -13.55 3.45 -0.85
C PRO A 168 -14.83 2.71 -0.41
N ASP A 169 -15.97 3.00 -1.03
CA ASP A 169 -17.24 2.36 -0.66
C ASP A 169 -17.33 0.93 -1.20
N ALA A 170 -16.81 0.70 -2.40
CA ALA A 170 -16.79 -0.63 -3.02
C ALA A 170 -15.66 -1.51 -2.50
N HIS A 171 -14.53 -0.91 -2.12
CA HIS A 171 -13.30 -1.61 -1.77
C HIS A 171 -12.60 -0.96 -0.56
N PRO A 172 -13.21 -0.89 0.64
CA PRO A 172 -12.66 -0.16 1.78
C PRO A 172 -11.30 -0.70 2.24
N LEU A 173 -11.13 -2.01 2.31
CA LEU A 173 -9.88 -2.62 2.77
C LEU A 173 -8.68 -2.29 1.86
N PRO A 174 -8.67 -2.60 0.55
CA PRO A 174 -7.54 -2.24 -0.31
C PRO A 174 -7.36 -0.72 -0.47
N TYR A 175 -8.44 0.07 -0.38
CA TYR A 175 -8.33 1.53 -0.37
C TYR A 175 -7.53 2.03 0.83
N LEU A 176 -7.84 1.56 2.04
CA LEU A 176 -7.13 1.97 3.27
C LEU A 176 -5.67 1.53 3.26
N VAL A 177 -5.37 0.32 2.77
CA VAL A 177 -3.99 -0.15 2.58
C VAL A 177 -3.23 0.78 1.63
N ALA A 178 -3.80 1.08 0.46
CA ALA A 178 -3.19 1.98 -0.52
C ALA A 178 -3.02 3.40 0.04
N ALA A 179 -4.04 3.92 0.74
CA ALA A 179 -4.00 5.26 1.32
C ALA A 179 -2.93 5.37 2.40
N GLY A 180 -2.86 4.42 3.35
CA GLY A 180 -1.83 4.36 4.39
C GLY A 180 -0.41 4.26 3.82
N ALA A 181 -0.21 3.37 2.84
CA ALA A 181 1.07 3.24 2.14
C ALA A 181 1.49 4.55 1.45
N LEU A 182 0.56 5.25 0.80
CA LEU A 182 0.84 6.51 0.11
C LEU A 182 1.10 7.69 1.05
N VAL A 183 0.57 7.67 2.29
CA VAL A 183 1.02 8.61 3.34
C VAL A 183 2.50 8.39 3.58
N ASP A 184 2.92 7.15 3.87
CA ASP A 184 4.32 6.86 4.20
C ASP A 184 5.27 7.04 3.01
N VAL A 185 4.86 6.66 1.79
CA VAL A 185 5.73 6.72 0.62
C VAL A 185 5.87 8.13 0.06
N LEU A 186 4.78 8.88 -0.05
CA LEU A 186 4.72 10.16 -0.75
C LEU A 186 4.37 11.34 0.16
N GLY A 187 3.88 11.12 1.37
CA GLY A 187 3.23 12.15 2.18
C GLY A 187 1.87 12.56 1.63
N LYS A 188 1.21 11.72 0.80
CA LYS A 188 -0.14 12.00 0.31
C LYS A 188 -1.10 12.03 1.51
N ARG A 189 -1.94 13.09 1.62
CA ARG A 189 -2.84 13.32 2.76
C ARG A 189 -2.14 13.62 4.11
N LEU A 190 -0.83 13.89 4.11
CA LEU A 190 -0.10 14.24 5.33
C LEU A 190 -0.60 15.57 5.94
N ASP A 191 -1.24 16.45 5.16
CA ASP A 191 -1.92 17.65 5.63
C ASP A 191 -3.14 17.36 6.50
N GLU A 192 -3.68 16.15 6.46
CA GLU A 192 -4.77 15.68 7.32
C GLU A 192 -4.27 15.05 8.62
N MET A 193 -3.02 14.58 8.68
CA MET A 193 -2.44 13.88 9.82
C MET A 193 -2.06 14.82 10.96
N ASP A 194 -2.30 14.38 12.19
CA ASP A 194 -1.75 15.01 13.39
C ASP A 194 -0.22 14.90 13.39
N ARG A 195 0.47 16.02 13.68
CA ARG A 195 1.94 16.08 13.59
C ARG A 195 2.65 15.26 14.65
N ASP A 196 2.09 15.22 15.84
CA ASP A 196 2.70 14.48 16.94
C ASP A 196 2.50 12.99 16.74
N PHE A 197 1.35 12.58 16.18
CA PHE A 197 1.11 11.21 15.73
C PHE A 197 2.12 10.78 14.66
N VAL A 198 2.33 11.57 13.59
CA VAL A 198 3.32 11.25 12.54
C VAL A 198 4.73 11.11 13.13
N ARG A 199 5.10 12.02 14.04
CA ARG A 199 6.39 11.95 14.73
C ARG A 199 6.52 10.68 15.56
N ALA A 200 5.48 10.33 16.31
CA ALA A 200 5.47 9.13 17.15
C ALA A 200 5.54 7.83 16.32
N VAL A 201 4.82 7.75 15.18
CA VAL A 201 4.93 6.63 14.22
C VAL A 201 6.36 6.46 13.71
N ASN A 202 7.00 7.57 13.28
CA ASN A 202 8.37 7.53 12.77
C ASN A 202 9.41 7.24 13.87
N GLN A 203 9.14 7.57 15.13
CA GLN A 203 9.99 7.18 16.26
C GLN A 203 9.85 5.69 16.59
N ALA A 204 8.63 5.16 16.56
CA ALA A 204 8.37 3.74 16.82
C ALA A 204 8.91 2.83 15.71
N ARG A 205 8.84 3.28 14.45
CA ARG A 205 9.33 2.57 13.26
C ARG A 205 10.12 3.54 12.38
N PRO A 206 11.43 3.68 12.61
CA PRO A 206 12.30 4.61 11.87
C PRO A 206 12.29 4.38 10.37
N ARG A 207 12.47 5.43 9.61
CA ARG A 207 12.45 5.37 8.13
C ARG A 207 13.81 5.05 7.52
N ASP A 208 14.90 5.31 8.25
CA ASP A 208 16.28 5.06 7.81
C ASP A 208 16.49 5.26 6.29
N ASP A 209 17.01 4.26 5.58
CA ASP A 209 17.21 4.28 4.12
C ASP A 209 15.97 3.86 3.30
N PHE A 210 14.78 3.85 3.89
CA PHE A 210 13.54 3.37 3.23
C PHE A 210 13.33 3.96 1.84
N ALA A 211 13.45 5.28 1.68
CA ALA A 211 13.25 5.93 0.38
C ALA A 211 14.24 5.44 -0.70
N SER A 212 15.46 5.09 -0.31
CA SER A 212 16.47 4.53 -1.21
C SER A 212 16.13 3.09 -1.60
N VAL A 213 15.79 2.26 -0.61
CA VAL A 213 15.37 0.86 -0.81
C VAL A 213 14.15 0.81 -1.71
N LEU A 214 13.08 1.54 -1.36
CA LEU A 214 11.85 1.61 -2.15
C LEU A 214 12.12 2.06 -3.60
N SER A 215 12.94 3.10 -3.79
CA SER A 215 13.29 3.56 -5.15
C SER A 215 14.04 2.49 -5.95
N GLY A 216 14.83 1.66 -5.29
CA GLY A 216 15.54 0.53 -5.90
C GLY A 216 14.59 -0.56 -6.38
N VAL A 217 13.76 -1.07 -5.47
CA VAL A 217 12.81 -2.16 -5.77
C VAL A 217 11.74 -1.72 -6.76
N TRP A 218 11.25 -0.47 -6.65
CA TRP A 218 10.28 0.08 -7.61
C TRP A 218 10.82 0.16 -9.04
N ARG A 219 12.08 0.59 -9.20
CA ARG A 219 12.73 0.60 -10.52
C ARG A 219 12.97 -0.80 -11.06
N ALA A 220 13.31 -1.75 -10.20
CA ALA A 220 13.45 -3.16 -10.58
C ALA A 220 12.13 -3.73 -11.09
N GLU A 221 11.03 -3.50 -10.35
CA GLU A 221 9.68 -3.91 -10.74
C GLU A 221 9.24 -3.25 -12.07
N THR A 222 9.50 -1.95 -12.23
CA THR A 222 9.19 -1.23 -13.48
C THR A 222 9.88 -1.84 -14.70
N ARG A 223 11.12 -2.29 -14.54
CA ARG A 223 11.86 -2.99 -15.62
C ARG A 223 11.34 -4.40 -15.84
N ALA A 224 11.02 -5.12 -14.77
CA ALA A 224 10.51 -6.49 -14.84
C ALA A 224 9.12 -6.57 -15.50
N VAL A 225 8.26 -5.55 -15.25
CA VAL A 225 6.88 -5.48 -15.75
C VAL A 225 6.61 -4.13 -16.44
N PRO A 226 7.19 -3.85 -17.62
CA PRO A 226 7.11 -2.54 -18.26
C PRO A 226 5.70 -2.12 -18.71
N LYS A 227 4.77 -3.08 -18.74
CA LYS A 227 3.33 -2.82 -18.99
C LYS A 227 2.49 -2.98 -17.70
N GLY A 228 3.11 -3.00 -16.52
CA GLY A 228 2.46 -3.13 -15.23
C GLY A 228 2.04 -1.78 -14.65
N ARG A 229 1.34 -1.85 -13.49
CA ARG A 229 0.86 -0.68 -12.75
C ARG A 229 2.00 0.19 -12.24
N ALA A 230 3.06 -0.41 -11.71
CA ALA A 230 4.25 0.31 -11.24
C ALA A 230 4.91 1.12 -12.36
N ALA A 231 5.02 0.55 -13.58
CA ALA A 231 5.57 1.26 -14.73
C ALA A 231 4.71 2.47 -15.14
N VAL A 232 3.38 2.34 -15.07
CA VAL A 232 2.47 3.46 -15.34
C VAL A 232 2.67 4.58 -14.32
N ALA A 233 2.70 4.28 -13.02
CA ALA A 233 2.93 5.28 -11.97
C ALA A 233 4.31 5.95 -12.12
N GLN A 234 5.36 5.17 -12.38
CA GLN A 234 6.71 5.67 -12.61
C GLN A 234 6.80 6.63 -13.79
N HIS A 235 6.23 6.26 -14.94
CA HIS A 235 6.35 7.08 -16.16
C HIS A 235 5.38 8.26 -16.20
N THR A 236 4.31 8.22 -15.40
CA THR A 236 3.30 9.29 -15.37
C THR A 236 3.58 10.33 -14.29
N ALA A 237 4.01 9.92 -13.11
CA ALA A 237 4.17 10.77 -11.93
C ALA A 237 5.59 10.73 -11.32
N ALA A 238 6.58 10.15 -12.01
CA ALA A 238 7.95 10.01 -11.50
C ALA A 238 7.99 9.45 -10.05
N PHE A 239 7.20 8.43 -9.78
CA PHE A 239 6.91 7.90 -8.45
C PHE A 239 8.16 7.75 -7.56
N SER A 240 9.23 7.11 -8.07
CA SER A 240 10.46 6.90 -7.31
C SER A 240 11.21 8.20 -6.99
N VAL A 241 10.99 9.26 -7.76
CA VAL A 241 11.54 10.59 -7.47
C VAL A 241 10.70 11.25 -6.38
N ALA A 242 9.38 11.24 -6.51
CA ALA A 242 8.47 11.81 -5.52
C ALA A 242 8.67 11.17 -4.14
N ALA A 243 8.85 9.85 -4.07
CA ALA A 243 9.11 9.13 -2.83
C ALA A 243 10.41 9.55 -2.11
N ARG A 244 11.42 10.01 -2.85
CA ARG A 244 12.69 10.49 -2.25
C ARG A 244 12.57 11.86 -1.58
N PHE A 245 11.56 12.63 -1.93
CA PHE A 245 11.31 13.97 -1.42
C PHE A 245 10.06 14.06 -0.55
N ALA A 246 9.54 12.92 -0.10
CA ALA A 246 8.40 12.88 0.80
C ALA A 246 8.72 13.65 2.11
N PRO A 247 7.83 14.54 2.57
CA PRO A 247 8.06 15.44 3.70
C PRO A 247 7.78 14.76 5.06
N LEU A 248 8.33 13.57 5.30
CA LEU A 248 8.10 12.73 6.49
C LEU A 248 9.32 12.64 7.38
#